data_e2dd2b31ffc40d219da5f113029c346f
#
_entry.id   e2dd2b31ffc40d219da5f113029c346f
#
_cell.length_a   1.000
_cell.length_b   1.000
_cell.length_c   1.000
_cell.angle_alpha   90.00
_cell.angle_beta   90.00
_cell.angle_gamma   90.00
#
_symmetry.space_group_name_H-M   'P 1'
#
loop_
_entity.id
_entity.type
_entity.pdbx_description
1 polymer ?
#
loop_
_entity_poly.entity_id
_entity_poly.type
_entity_poly.pdbx_seq_one_letter_code
_entity_poly.pdbx_strand_id
1 'polypeptide(L)'
;MESKELRKKFIDFFVSKGHKVMSSSSLIPEGDASVLLTTAGMQQFKPYFTGDRDPVKDFGSRRTASIQKSFRTSDIDEVGDESHLTFFEMFGHFSFGDYFKKETIEWTFELLTKIFGLAEERISVSVFVGDEKIPRDQESYDAWLRFLPSEKIKLGKREDGNVWGPAGLEGPCGACNEVYVDGLEVATLGFMEYFFSKDGAFIPLKQKGVDVGWGFERITGVIQGAPTVFETDLFEPIIQLISHKDIENEARAVRIIADHISAATFLAADGVLPSNIAQGYILRRLLRRAIRYGKVLDLDKNFLIPLSQKVIEIYKEFYP
;
A
#
# COMPACT_ATOMS: atom_id res chain seq x y z
N MET A 1 14.84 4.07 -12.54
CA MET A 1 13.55 3.92 -13.27
C MET A 1 12.59 4.94 -12.69
N GLU A 2 11.87 5.67 -13.54
CA GLU A 2 10.88 6.65 -13.07
C GLU A 2 9.61 5.97 -12.56
N SER A 3 8.89 6.61 -11.65
CA SER A 3 7.65 6.11 -11.06
C SER A 3 6.57 5.79 -12.11
N LYS A 4 6.48 6.60 -13.17
CA LYS A 4 5.58 6.36 -14.31
C LYS A 4 5.89 5.05 -15.04
N GLU A 5 7.16 4.77 -15.29
CA GLU A 5 7.60 3.52 -15.91
C GLU A 5 7.34 2.31 -15.00
N LEU A 6 7.57 2.48 -13.70
CA LEU A 6 7.31 1.46 -12.69
C LEU A 6 5.83 1.04 -12.65
N ARG A 7 4.90 2.03 -12.66
CA ARG A 7 3.45 1.76 -12.76
C ARG A 7 3.12 0.93 -13.98
N LYS A 8 3.65 1.33 -15.14
CA LYS A 8 3.40 0.63 -16.40
C LYS A 8 3.94 -0.79 -16.36
N LYS A 9 5.16 -0.99 -15.90
CA LYS A 9 5.78 -2.33 -15.81
C LYS A 9 5.00 -3.27 -14.88
N PHE A 10 4.54 -2.76 -13.73
CA PHE A 10 3.73 -3.55 -12.80
C PHE A 10 2.42 -4.02 -13.46
N ILE A 11 1.68 -3.11 -14.07
CA ILE A 11 0.41 -3.44 -14.74
C ILE A 11 0.64 -4.38 -15.91
N ASP A 12 1.59 -4.08 -16.79
CA ASP A 12 1.89 -4.93 -17.96
C ASP A 12 2.29 -6.36 -17.54
N PHE A 13 3.07 -6.50 -16.47
CA PHE A 13 3.45 -7.78 -15.93
C PHE A 13 2.23 -8.60 -15.50
N PHE A 14 1.32 -8.05 -14.71
CA PHE A 14 0.14 -8.78 -14.26
C PHE A 14 -0.90 -8.98 -15.37
N VAL A 15 -0.99 -8.08 -16.34
CA VAL A 15 -1.76 -8.32 -17.58
C VAL A 15 -1.20 -9.54 -18.33
N SER A 16 0.12 -9.68 -18.45
CA SER A 16 0.76 -10.84 -19.06
C SER A 16 0.48 -12.16 -18.33
N LYS A 17 0.19 -12.08 -17.01
CA LYS A 17 -0.24 -13.21 -16.18
C LYS A 17 -1.78 -13.42 -16.20
N GLY A 18 -2.50 -12.71 -17.07
CA GLY A 18 -3.95 -12.85 -17.26
C GLY A 18 -4.82 -12.08 -16.28
N HIS A 19 -4.29 -11.11 -15.56
CA HIS A 19 -5.07 -10.27 -14.64
C HIS A 19 -5.87 -9.21 -15.40
N LYS A 20 -7.11 -8.99 -14.95
CA LYS A 20 -7.93 -7.85 -15.37
C LYS A 20 -7.52 -6.61 -14.58
N VAL A 21 -7.20 -5.53 -15.29
CA VAL A 21 -6.90 -4.26 -14.65
C VAL A 21 -8.18 -3.62 -14.15
N MET A 22 -8.17 -3.21 -12.88
CA MET A 22 -9.27 -2.51 -12.22
C MET A 22 -8.83 -1.11 -11.83
N SER A 23 -9.72 -0.15 -11.96
CA SER A 23 -9.48 1.22 -11.52
C SER A 23 -9.37 1.32 -10.00
N SER A 24 -8.66 2.33 -9.51
CA SER A 24 -8.71 2.71 -8.10
C SER A 24 -10.13 3.04 -7.67
N SER A 25 -10.56 2.53 -6.55
CA SER A 25 -11.78 3.01 -5.88
C SER A 25 -11.51 4.37 -5.21
N SER A 26 -12.59 5.05 -4.81
CA SER A 26 -12.51 6.27 -4.00
C SER A 26 -11.84 6.01 -2.65
N LEU A 27 -11.20 7.04 -2.10
CA LEU A 27 -10.75 7.05 -0.69
C LEU A 27 -11.93 7.01 0.30
N ILE A 28 -13.13 7.42 -0.15
CA ILE A 28 -14.37 7.25 0.62
C ILE A 28 -14.93 5.87 0.28
N PRO A 29 -14.88 4.88 1.20
CA PRO A 29 -15.29 3.52 0.91
C PRO A 29 -16.80 3.42 0.66
N GLU A 30 -17.19 2.98 -0.52
CA GLU A 30 -18.59 2.71 -0.85
C GLU A 30 -19.01 1.34 -0.31
N GLY A 31 -20.08 1.33 0.49
CA GLY A 31 -20.67 0.08 1.00
C GLY A 31 -19.90 -0.62 2.13
N ASP A 32 -18.80 -0.03 2.63
CA ASP A 32 -18.05 -0.55 3.77
C ASP A 32 -18.00 0.45 4.93
N ALA A 33 -18.95 0.34 5.85
CA ALA A 33 -19.01 1.18 7.06
C ALA A 33 -17.98 0.79 8.14
N SER A 34 -17.18 -0.25 7.94
CA SER A 34 -16.20 -0.72 8.92
C SER A 34 -14.94 0.15 8.98
N VAL A 35 -14.70 0.96 7.95
CA VAL A 35 -13.56 1.86 7.85
C VAL A 35 -13.99 3.26 7.44
N LEU A 36 -13.25 4.26 7.93
CA LEU A 36 -13.51 5.66 7.62
C LEU A 36 -13.03 6.06 6.22
N LEU A 37 -11.89 5.50 5.80
CA LEU A 37 -11.25 5.73 4.51
C LEU A 37 -10.72 4.40 3.96
N THR A 38 -10.52 4.30 2.67
CA THR A 38 -9.95 3.12 2.00
C THR A 38 -8.50 2.94 2.41
N THR A 39 -8.21 1.87 3.13
CA THR A 39 -6.88 1.62 3.76
C THR A 39 -6.01 0.66 2.97
N ALA A 40 -6.58 -0.10 2.03
CA ALA A 40 -5.86 -1.15 1.28
C ALA A 40 -6.54 -1.46 -0.06
N GLY A 41 -5.77 -2.05 -0.98
CA GLY A 41 -6.22 -2.43 -2.31
C GLY A 41 -7.38 -3.42 -2.32
N MET A 42 -7.41 -4.33 -1.34
CA MET A 42 -8.47 -5.33 -1.23
C MET A 42 -9.84 -4.78 -0.85
N GLN A 43 -9.93 -3.53 -0.38
CA GLN A 43 -11.17 -2.97 0.18
C GLN A 43 -12.37 -3.13 -0.78
N GLN A 44 -12.18 -2.79 -2.05
CA GLN A 44 -13.20 -2.92 -3.09
C GLN A 44 -13.50 -4.38 -3.47
N PHE A 45 -12.65 -5.33 -3.08
CA PHE A 45 -12.73 -6.73 -3.45
C PHE A 45 -13.22 -7.67 -2.33
N LYS A 46 -13.48 -7.17 -1.12
CA LYS A 46 -13.95 -7.98 0.02
C LYS A 46 -15.07 -8.97 -0.33
N PRO A 47 -16.16 -8.57 -1.05
CA PRO A 47 -17.27 -9.48 -1.36
C PRO A 47 -16.88 -10.66 -2.27
N TYR A 48 -15.80 -10.53 -3.03
CA TYR A 48 -15.32 -11.60 -3.93
C TYR A 48 -14.49 -12.64 -3.18
N PHE A 49 -13.79 -12.25 -2.11
CA PHE A 49 -13.09 -13.20 -1.23
C PHE A 49 -14.07 -14.04 -0.41
N THR A 50 -15.16 -13.45 0.02
CA THR A 50 -16.21 -14.15 0.80
C THR A 50 -17.13 -14.99 -0.08
N GLY A 51 -17.14 -14.73 -1.41
CA GLY A 51 -18.02 -15.38 -2.36
C GLY A 51 -19.43 -14.79 -2.40
N ASP A 52 -19.63 -13.59 -1.81
CA ASP A 52 -20.91 -12.87 -1.86
C ASP A 52 -21.18 -12.27 -3.25
N ARG A 53 -20.11 -12.07 -4.02
CA ARG A 53 -20.16 -11.63 -5.42
C ARG A 53 -19.30 -12.53 -6.31
N ASP A 54 -19.69 -12.65 -7.58
CA ASP A 54 -18.99 -13.45 -8.57
C ASP A 54 -18.06 -12.56 -9.43
N PRO A 55 -16.73 -12.71 -9.31
CA PRO A 55 -15.78 -11.88 -10.03
C PRO A 55 -15.84 -12.11 -11.56
N VAL A 56 -16.21 -13.31 -12.00
CA VAL A 56 -16.35 -13.59 -13.44
C VAL A 56 -17.55 -12.87 -14.02
N LYS A 57 -18.65 -12.80 -13.27
CA LYS A 57 -19.85 -12.07 -13.68
C LYS A 57 -19.62 -10.56 -13.72
N ASP A 58 -18.93 -10.02 -12.72
CA ASP A 58 -18.82 -8.56 -12.54
C ASP A 58 -17.71 -7.94 -13.40
N PHE A 59 -16.56 -8.62 -13.57
CA PHE A 59 -15.42 -8.09 -14.33
C PHE A 59 -14.74 -9.12 -15.28
N GLY A 60 -15.34 -10.28 -15.45
CA GLY A 60 -14.91 -11.27 -16.48
C GLY A 60 -13.65 -12.06 -16.11
N SER A 61 -13.18 -12.00 -14.83
CA SER A 61 -11.94 -12.65 -14.41
C SER A 61 -11.98 -13.01 -12.94
N ARG A 62 -11.27 -14.09 -12.55
CA ARG A 62 -11.00 -14.45 -11.15
C ARG A 62 -9.69 -13.85 -10.63
N ARG A 63 -8.95 -13.10 -11.45
CA ARG A 63 -7.72 -12.42 -11.06
C ARG A 63 -7.75 -10.98 -11.53
N THR A 64 -7.37 -10.07 -10.66
CA THR A 64 -7.32 -8.64 -10.94
C THR A 64 -6.02 -8.01 -10.49
N ALA A 65 -5.65 -6.89 -11.12
CA ALA A 65 -4.58 -6.03 -10.66
C ALA A 65 -5.07 -4.58 -10.63
N SER A 66 -4.58 -3.81 -9.67
CA SER A 66 -4.93 -2.39 -9.53
C SER A 66 -3.81 -1.57 -8.91
N ILE A 67 -3.88 -0.26 -9.12
CA ILE A 67 -3.12 0.73 -8.36
C ILE A 67 -4.16 1.50 -7.55
N GLN A 68 -4.21 1.24 -6.24
CA GLN A 68 -5.26 1.76 -5.36
C GLN A 68 -4.75 2.92 -4.52
N LYS A 69 -5.48 4.04 -4.57
CA LYS A 69 -5.35 5.13 -3.59
C LYS A 69 -5.66 4.59 -2.20
N SER A 70 -4.73 4.71 -1.27
CA SER A 70 -4.88 4.21 0.09
C SER A 70 -4.58 5.30 1.11
N PHE A 71 -5.28 5.26 2.24
CA PHE A 71 -5.17 6.28 3.27
C PHE A 71 -5.22 5.66 4.67
N ARG A 72 -4.15 5.86 5.45
CA ARG A 72 -4.04 5.33 6.82
C ARG A 72 -3.98 6.46 7.84
N THR A 73 -5.06 6.61 8.59
CA THR A 73 -5.16 7.64 9.65
C THR A 73 -4.29 7.34 10.86
N SER A 74 -3.93 6.08 11.09
CA SER A 74 -2.97 5.64 12.11
C SER A 74 -1.60 6.27 11.93
N ASP A 75 -1.18 6.44 10.68
CA ASP A 75 0.19 6.81 10.35
C ASP A 75 0.43 8.33 10.36
N ILE A 76 -0.63 9.14 10.53
CA ILE A 76 -0.53 10.62 10.55
C ILE A 76 0.51 11.14 11.54
N ASP A 77 0.64 10.53 12.71
CA ASP A 77 1.56 10.99 13.75
C ASP A 77 2.99 10.47 13.53
N GLU A 78 3.15 9.35 12.81
CA GLU A 78 4.44 8.77 12.44
C GLU A 78 5.10 9.53 11.29
N VAL A 79 4.30 10.14 10.40
CA VAL A 79 4.82 10.92 9.27
C VAL A 79 5.83 11.99 9.70
N GLY A 80 6.92 12.02 8.97
CA GLY A 80 8.11 12.84 9.22
C GLY A 80 9.36 11.99 9.41
N ASP A 81 9.20 10.68 9.52
CA ASP A 81 10.29 9.70 9.38
C ASP A 81 10.64 9.48 7.89
N GLU A 82 11.30 8.38 7.56
CA GLU A 82 11.85 8.10 6.23
C GLU A 82 10.89 7.38 5.29
N SER A 83 9.78 6.79 5.79
CA SER A 83 8.98 5.84 5.01
C SER A 83 7.47 5.85 5.28
N HIS A 84 6.98 6.46 6.37
CA HIS A 84 5.55 6.52 6.65
C HIS A 84 4.86 7.64 5.87
N LEU A 85 3.73 7.29 5.27
CA LEU A 85 2.87 8.18 4.50
C LEU A 85 1.42 8.05 4.97
N THR A 86 0.71 9.17 5.03
CA THR A 86 -0.73 9.19 5.30
C THR A 86 -1.53 8.72 4.10
N PHE A 87 -1.23 9.28 2.94
CA PHE A 87 -1.73 8.84 1.63
C PHE A 87 -0.59 8.16 0.88
N PHE A 88 -0.90 7.03 0.26
CA PHE A 88 0.03 6.30 -0.60
C PHE A 88 -0.74 5.50 -1.65
N GLU A 89 -0.05 5.11 -2.70
CA GLU A 89 -0.59 4.20 -3.69
C GLU A 89 -0.17 2.76 -3.36
N MET A 90 -1.13 1.88 -3.40
CA MET A 90 -0.90 0.45 -3.22
C MET A 90 -1.02 -0.27 -4.56
N PHE A 91 0.09 -0.83 -5.04
CA PHE A 91 0.03 -1.78 -6.13
C PHE A 91 -0.54 -3.09 -5.60
N GLY A 92 -1.55 -3.61 -6.27
CA GLY A 92 -2.20 -4.83 -5.84
C GLY A 92 -2.44 -5.83 -6.96
N HIS A 93 -2.33 -7.11 -6.62
CA HIS A 93 -2.85 -8.18 -7.45
C HIS A 93 -3.60 -9.20 -6.59
N PHE A 94 -4.70 -9.70 -7.14
CA PHE A 94 -5.70 -10.43 -6.37
C PHE A 94 -6.12 -11.69 -7.09
N SER A 95 -6.42 -12.75 -6.32
CA SER A 95 -6.99 -14.01 -6.80
C SER A 95 -8.23 -14.37 -6.00
N PHE A 96 -9.30 -14.73 -6.70
CA PHE A 96 -10.58 -15.12 -6.12
C PHE A 96 -10.87 -16.59 -6.46
N GLY A 97 -10.15 -17.50 -5.77
CA GLY A 97 -10.25 -18.94 -6.02
C GLY A 97 -9.61 -19.39 -7.35
N ASP A 98 -8.55 -18.72 -7.81
CA ASP A 98 -7.81 -19.08 -9.02
C ASP A 98 -6.40 -19.56 -8.63
N TYR A 99 -5.36 -18.68 -8.66
CA TYR A 99 -4.02 -19.02 -8.19
C TYR A 99 -3.87 -18.79 -6.68
N PHE A 100 -2.80 -19.35 -6.09
CA PHE A 100 -2.55 -19.22 -4.66
C PHE A 100 -1.04 -19.00 -4.35
N LYS A 101 -0.52 -19.53 -3.26
CA LYS A 101 0.81 -19.26 -2.70
C LYS A 101 1.95 -19.43 -3.69
N LYS A 102 1.99 -20.56 -4.39
CA LYS A 102 3.09 -20.91 -5.29
C LYS A 102 3.27 -19.89 -6.41
N GLU A 103 2.22 -19.61 -7.15
CA GLU A 103 2.25 -18.64 -8.26
C GLU A 103 2.50 -17.22 -7.75
N THR A 104 1.89 -16.85 -6.61
CA THR A 104 2.11 -15.55 -5.97
C THR A 104 3.57 -15.31 -5.67
N ILE A 105 4.24 -16.27 -5.03
CA ILE A 105 5.66 -16.22 -4.67
C ILE A 105 6.55 -16.18 -5.92
N GLU A 106 6.28 -17.04 -6.89
CA GLU A 106 7.02 -17.08 -8.15
C GLU A 106 6.93 -15.75 -8.90
N TRP A 107 5.72 -15.18 -9.04
CA TRP A 107 5.55 -13.89 -9.73
C TRP A 107 6.11 -12.72 -8.94
N THR A 108 6.05 -12.75 -7.61
CA THR A 108 6.70 -11.75 -6.76
C THR A 108 8.21 -11.73 -6.99
N PHE A 109 8.85 -12.88 -6.96
CA PHE A 109 10.29 -13.00 -7.21
C PHE A 109 10.66 -12.59 -8.64
N GLU A 110 9.87 -13.03 -9.64
CA GLU A 110 10.05 -12.65 -11.04
C GLU A 110 9.91 -11.13 -11.25
N LEU A 111 8.91 -10.50 -10.61
CA LEU A 111 8.68 -9.06 -10.68
C LEU A 111 9.88 -8.28 -10.13
N LEU A 112 10.37 -8.66 -8.94
CA LEU A 112 11.50 -8.00 -8.30
C LEU A 112 12.79 -8.13 -9.12
N THR A 113 13.11 -9.35 -9.54
CA THR A 113 14.44 -9.65 -10.14
C THR A 113 14.49 -9.36 -11.63
N LYS A 114 13.47 -9.79 -12.40
CA LYS A 114 13.50 -9.66 -13.87
C LYS A 114 12.89 -8.36 -14.38
N ILE A 115 11.82 -7.87 -13.75
CA ILE A 115 11.10 -6.69 -14.23
C ILE A 115 11.65 -5.42 -13.61
N PHE A 116 11.87 -5.43 -12.28
CA PHE A 116 12.44 -4.29 -11.55
C PHE A 116 13.97 -4.30 -11.53
N GLY A 117 14.62 -5.44 -11.84
CA GLY A 117 16.07 -5.56 -11.97
C GLY A 117 16.82 -5.53 -10.64
N LEU A 118 16.17 -5.92 -9.55
CA LEU A 118 16.81 -5.98 -8.23
C LEU A 118 17.66 -7.23 -8.11
N ALA A 119 18.82 -7.12 -7.50
CA ALA A 119 19.69 -8.25 -7.19
C ALA A 119 19.06 -9.11 -6.08
N GLU A 120 19.14 -10.43 -6.22
CA GLU A 120 18.53 -11.42 -5.30
C GLU A 120 19.04 -11.29 -3.87
N GLU A 121 20.31 -10.91 -3.71
CA GLU A 121 20.95 -10.73 -2.41
C GLU A 121 20.33 -9.61 -1.57
N ARG A 122 19.66 -8.67 -2.19
CA ARG A 122 18.95 -7.57 -1.52
C ARG A 122 17.62 -7.99 -0.95
N ILE A 123 17.06 -9.14 -1.41
CA ILE A 123 15.72 -9.60 -1.07
C ILE A 123 15.77 -10.51 0.16
N SER A 124 14.85 -10.29 1.09
CA SER A 124 14.55 -11.22 2.19
C SER A 124 13.04 -11.23 2.44
N VAL A 125 12.57 -12.28 3.10
CA VAL A 125 11.13 -12.42 3.37
C VAL A 125 10.88 -12.90 4.79
N SER A 126 9.68 -12.66 5.30
CA SER A 126 9.18 -13.35 6.48
C SER A 126 7.96 -14.19 6.15
N VAL A 127 7.84 -15.33 6.83
CA VAL A 127 6.75 -16.30 6.66
C VAL A 127 6.16 -16.62 8.01
N PHE A 128 4.86 -16.78 8.10
CA PHE A 128 4.16 -17.01 9.36
C PHE A 128 4.59 -18.31 10.06
N VAL A 129 5.03 -18.21 11.32
CA VAL A 129 5.51 -19.34 12.13
C VAL A 129 4.38 -20.23 12.64
N GLY A 130 3.13 -19.74 12.61
CA GLY A 130 1.96 -20.38 13.19
C GLY A 130 1.65 -19.88 14.60
N ASP A 131 0.38 -20.01 14.99
CA ASP A 131 -0.10 -19.80 16.36
C ASP A 131 -1.20 -20.83 16.69
N GLU A 132 -1.92 -20.66 17.82
CA GLU A 132 -2.99 -21.55 18.24
C GLU A 132 -4.20 -21.57 17.28
N LYS A 133 -4.36 -20.53 16.43
CA LYS A 133 -5.54 -20.33 15.56
C LYS A 133 -5.23 -20.60 14.09
N ILE A 134 -4.04 -20.26 13.64
CA ILE A 134 -3.61 -20.40 12.24
C ILE A 134 -2.31 -21.23 12.24
N PRO A 135 -2.25 -22.34 11.48
CA PRO A 135 -1.05 -23.19 11.44
C PRO A 135 0.12 -22.45 10.76
N ARG A 136 1.34 -22.96 11.00
CA ARG A 136 2.54 -22.52 10.28
C ARG A 136 2.35 -22.60 8.78
N ASP A 137 2.76 -21.56 8.07
CA ASP A 137 2.71 -21.49 6.61
C ASP A 137 3.92 -22.21 5.97
N GLN A 138 3.93 -23.54 6.08
CA GLN A 138 4.99 -24.37 5.52
C GLN A 138 5.02 -24.32 4.00
N GLU A 139 3.85 -24.19 3.36
CA GLU A 139 3.72 -24.11 1.88
C GLU A 139 4.47 -22.89 1.32
N SER A 140 4.29 -21.72 1.94
CA SER A 140 5.03 -20.50 1.54
C SER A 140 6.54 -20.64 1.83
N TYR A 141 6.91 -21.21 2.98
CA TYR A 141 8.32 -21.43 3.33
C TYR A 141 9.03 -22.30 2.28
N ASP A 142 8.42 -23.43 1.90
CA ASP A 142 8.97 -24.35 0.90
C ASP A 142 8.98 -23.73 -0.51
N ALA A 143 7.99 -22.89 -0.82
CA ALA A 143 7.96 -22.17 -2.10
C ALA A 143 9.09 -21.12 -2.19
N TRP A 144 9.36 -20.37 -1.13
CA TRP A 144 10.47 -19.40 -1.07
C TRP A 144 11.85 -20.07 -1.12
N LEU A 145 12.04 -21.25 -0.55
CA LEU A 145 13.30 -21.99 -0.63
C LEU A 145 13.73 -22.33 -2.07
N ARG A 146 12.84 -22.23 -3.03
CA ARG A 146 13.18 -22.40 -4.47
C ARG A 146 13.94 -21.20 -5.06
N PHE A 147 13.86 -20.06 -4.40
CA PHE A 147 14.39 -18.78 -4.86
C PHE A 147 15.42 -18.15 -3.92
N LEU A 148 15.24 -18.34 -2.62
CA LEU A 148 16.07 -17.72 -1.59
C LEU A 148 16.67 -18.78 -0.67
N PRO A 149 17.91 -18.59 -0.20
CA PRO A 149 18.49 -19.45 0.83
C PRO A 149 17.78 -19.24 2.17
N SER A 150 17.82 -20.25 3.04
CA SER A 150 17.03 -20.29 4.29
C SER A 150 17.29 -19.10 5.24
N GLU A 151 18.52 -18.56 5.26
CA GLU A 151 18.90 -17.40 6.06
C GLU A 151 18.22 -16.08 5.64
N LYS A 152 17.66 -16.05 4.43
CA LYS A 152 16.86 -14.93 3.91
C LYS A 152 15.34 -15.07 4.17
N ILE A 153 14.93 -16.21 4.76
CA ILE A 153 13.52 -16.52 5.06
C ILE A 153 13.33 -16.53 6.58
N LYS A 154 12.86 -15.44 7.15
CA LYS A 154 12.58 -15.33 8.59
C LYS A 154 11.23 -15.97 8.93
N LEU A 155 11.11 -16.53 10.12
CA LEU A 155 9.84 -16.96 10.69
C LEU A 155 9.30 -15.83 11.57
N GLY A 156 8.21 -15.21 11.13
CA GLY A 156 7.58 -14.10 11.84
C GLY A 156 6.27 -14.54 12.51
N LYS A 157 5.90 -13.83 13.55
CA LYS A 157 4.67 -14.05 14.31
C LYS A 157 3.56 -13.09 13.84
N ARG A 158 2.37 -13.22 14.44
CA ARG A 158 1.23 -12.32 14.21
C ARG A 158 1.57 -10.87 14.57
N GLU A 159 2.23 -10.65 15.69
CA GLU A 159 2.69 -9.33 16.14
C GLU A 159 3.76 -8.71 15.24
N ASP A 160 4.45 -9.52 14.45
CA ASP A 160 5.43 -9.08 13.45
C ASP A 160 4.80 -8.77 12.08
N GLY A 161 3.45 -8.80 11.97
CA GLY A 161 2.73 -8.51 10.74
C GLY A 161 2.44 -9.74 9.86
N ASN A 162 2.86 -10.97 10.22
CA ASN A 162 2.70 -12.15 9.37
C ASN A 162 1.29 -12.80 9.38
N VAL A 163 0.28 -12.05 9.82
CA VAL A 163 -1.14 -12.34 9.60
C VAL A 163 -1.81 -11.07 9.12
N TRP A 164 -2.44 -11.13 7.95
CA TRP A 164 -3.14 -10.01 7.34
C TRP A 164 -4.65 -10.14 7.46
N GLY A 165 -5.31 -9.03 7.66
CA GLY A 165 -6.76 -8.92 7.78
C GLY A 165 -7.31 -9.23 9.17
N PRO A 166 -8.60 -8.91 9.37
CA PRO A 166 -9.46 -8.26 8.40
C PRO A 166 -9.12 -6.78 8.20
N ALA A 167 -9.32 -6.26 6.99
CA ALA A 167 -9.34 -4.81 6.78
C ALA A 167 -10.68 -4.25 7.30
N GLY A 168 -10.75 -3.96 8.60
CA GLY A 168 -11.95 -3.54 9.32
C GLY A 168 -12.24 -4.44 10.53
N LEU A 169 -13.49 -4.46 11.01
CA LEU A 169 -13.89 -5.20 12.21
C LEU A 169 -14.07 -6.71 11.97
N GLU A 170 -14.41 -7.11 10.76
CA GLU A 170 -14.58 -8.48 10.31
C GLU A 170 -14.25 -8.60 8.82
N GLY A 171 -13.95 -9.79 8.35
CA GLY A 171 -13.67 -10.02 6.93
C GLY A 171 -12.64 -11.09 6.64
N PRO A 172 -12.23 -11.21 5.37
CA PRO A 172 -11.20 -12.15 4.95
C PRO A 172 -9.87 -11.88 5.63
N CYS A 173 -9.18 -12.94 6.02
CA CYS A 173 -7.86 -12.88 6.66
C CYS A 173 -7.07 -14.17 6.43
N GLY A 174 -5.80 -14.15 6.77
CA GLY A 174 -4.95 -15.34 6.73
C GLY A 174 -3.49 -15.05 6.99
N ALA A 175 -2.66 -16.07 6.90
CA ALA A 175 -1.21 -15.91 6.96
C ALA A 175 -0.73 -15.02 5.80
N CYS A 176 0.32 -14.26 6.04
CA CYS A 176 0.96 -13.48 4.99
C CYS A 176 2.49 -13.59 5.07
N ASN A 177 3.11 -13.26 3.95
CA ASN A 177 4.56 -13.11 3.87
C ASN A 177 4.86 -11.64 3.66
N GLU A 178 5.81 -11.11 4.43
CA GLU A 178 6.36 -9.79 4.19
C GLU A 178 7.59 -9.90 3.30
N VAL A 179 7.72 -9.00 2.32
CA VAL A 179 8.85 -8.95 1.39
C VAL A 179 9.65 -7.69 1.67
N TYR A 180 10.95 -7.88 1.89
CA TYR A 180 11.89 -6.81 2.21
C TYR A 180 12.95 -6.68 1.12
N VAL A 181 13.31 -5.44 0.81
CA VAL A 181 14.50 -5.11 0.02
C VAL A 181 15.39 -4.21 0.86
N ASP A 182 16.64 -4.63 1.08
CA ASP A 182 17.61 -3.97 1.97
C ASP A 182 17.07 -3.71 3.40
N GLY A 183 16.16 -4.57 3.85
CA GLY A 183 15.52 -4.45 5.17
C GLY A 183 14.29 -3.56 5.21
N LEU A 184 13.95 -2.84 4.15
CA LEU A 184 12.70 -2.09 4.02
C LEU A 184 11.60 -3.02 3.50
N GLU A 185 10.48 -3.11 4.23
CA GLU A 185 9.28 -3.82 3.79
C GLU A 185 8.67 -3.10 2.58
N VAL A 186 8.54 -3.83 1.46
CA VAL A 186 8.00 -3.30 0.19
C VAL A 186 6.69 -3.92 -0.22
N ALA A 187 6.37 -5.12 0.27
CA ALA A 187 5.11 -5.80 -0.05
C ALA A 187 4.67 -6.78 1.03
N THR A 188 3.35 -6.93 1.15
CA THR A 188 2.68 -7.98 1.94
C THR A 188 1.93 -8.91 0.99
N LEU A 189 2.24 -10.22 1.05
CA LEU A 189 1.55 -11.26 0.29
C LEU A 189 0.53 -11.96 1.20
N GLY A 190 -0.71 -11.49 1.19
CA GLY A 190 -1.79 -12.02 2.02
C GLY A 190 -2.49 -13.22 1.39
N PHE A 191 -2.64 -14.29 2.17
CA PHE A 191 -3.29 -15.54 1.75
C PHE A 191 -4.60 -15.71 2.50
N MET A 192 -5.70 -15.32 1.85
CA MET A 192 -7.05 -15.33 2.44
C MET A 192 -7.58 -16.76 2.51
N GLU A 193 -7.52 -17.35 3.70
CA GLU A 193 -7.99 -18.72 3.98
C GLU A 193 -9.15 -18.72 4.99
N TYR A 194 -9.33 -17.63 5.76
CA TYR A 194 -10.31 -17.53 6.83
C TYR A 194 -11.16 -16.27 6.70
N PHE A 195 -12.34 -16.32 7.29
CA PHE A 195 -13.14 -15.14 7.65
C PHE A 195 -13.00 -14.92 9.15
N PHE A 196 -12.50 -13.77 9.55
CA PHE A 196 -12.48 -13.34 10.94
C PHE A 196 -13.80 -12.66 11.27
N SER A 197 -14.54 -13.21 12.24
CA SER A 197 -15.85 -12.71 12.66
C SER A 197 -15.73 -11.77 13.88
N LYS A 198 -16.78 -10.97 14.13
CA LYS A 198 -16.84 -10.00 15.25
C LYS A 198 -16.67 -10.63 16.64
N ASP A 199 -17.00 -11.90 16.79
CA ASP A 199 -16.83 -12.68 18.02
C ASP A 199 -15.42 -13.30 18.15
N GLY A 200 -14.52 -13.00 17.19
CA GLY A 200 -13.12 -13.41 17.21
C GLY A 200 -12.83 -14.82 16.66
N ALA A 201 -13.81 -15.44 15.99
CA ALA A 201 -13.63 -16.74 15.37
C ALA A 201 -12.96 -16.65 14.00
N PHE A 202 -12.09 -17.63 13.68
CA PHE A 202 -11.50 -17.85 12.37
C PHE A 202 -12.28 -18.97 11.66
N ILE A 203 -13.12 -18.59 10.71
CA ILE A 203 -13.98 -19.49 9.94
C ILE A 203 -13.34 -19.75 8.59
N PRO A 204 -13.05 -21.00 8.20
CA PRO A 204 -12.48 -21.28 6.89
C PRO A 204 -13.33 -20.72 5.74
N LEU A 205 -12.72 -20.01 4.79
CA LEU A 205 -13.39 -19.54 3.59
C LEU A 205 -13.72 -20.72 2.65
N LYS A 206 -14.80 -20.60 1.90
CA LYS A 206 -15.20 -21.61 0.90
C LYS A 206 -14.20 -21.70 -0.25
N GLN A 207 -13.53 -20.60 -0.57
CA GLN A 207 -12.47 -20.53 -1.58
C GLN A 207 -11.29 -19.76 -1.00
N LYS A 208 -10.08 -20.18 -1.35
CA LYS A 208 -8.86 -19.47 -1.01
C LYS A 208 -8.70 -18.26 -1.92
N GLY A 209 -8.06 -17.22 -1.43
CA GLY A 209 -7.81 -16.00 -2.19
C GLY A 209 -6.42 -15.45 -1.94
N VAL A 210 -5.98 -14.58 -2.84
CA VAL A 210 -4.72 -13.85 -2.73
C VAL A 210 -5.01 -12.36 -2.71
N ASP A 211 -4.47 -11.68 -1.71
CA ASP A 211 -4.44 -10.22 -1.58
C ASP A 211 -2.99 -9.77 -1.43
N VAL A 212 -2.41 -9.24 -2.49
CA VAL A 212 -1.06 -8.69 -2.43
C VAL A 212 -1.10 -7.18 -2.52
N GLY A 213 -0.44 -6.53 -1.56
CA GLY A 213 -0.24 -5.09 -1.53
C GLY A 213 1.24 -4.72 -1.54
N TRP A 214 1.64 -3.85 -2.48
CA TRP A 214 2.97 -3.25 -2.54
C TRP A 214 2.88 -1.77 -2.18
N GLY A 215 3.75 -1.30 -1.30
CA GLY A 215 3.93 0.13 -1.07
C GLY A 215 4.63 0.76 -2.27
N PHE A 216 3.87 1.46 -3.13
CA PHE A 216 4.41 2.00 -4.38
C PHE A 216 5.55 2.98 -4.13
N GLU A 217 5.40 3.88 -3.18
CA GLU A 217 6.42 4.87 -2.84
C GLU A 217 7.68 4.22 -2.28
N ARG A 218 7.53 3.15 -1.47
CA ARG A 218 8.65 2.38 -0.92
C ARG A 218 9.44 1.67 -2.02
N ILE A 219 8.76 0.92 -2.91
CA ILE A 219 9.44 0.23 -4.02
C ILE A 219 10.03 1.24 -5.03
N THR A 220 9.40 2.40 -5.23
CA THR A 220 9.95 3.49 -6.03
C THR A 220 11.27 3.99 -5.42
N GLY A 221 11.30 4.25 -4.12
CA GLY A 221 12.52 4.63 -3.39
C GLY A 221 13.65 3.63 -3.59
N VAL A 222 13.37 2.34 -3.38
CA VAL A 222 14.32 1.25 -3.58
C VAL A 222 14.88 1.22 -5.00
N ILE A 223 14.03 1.38 -6.02
CA ILE A 223 14.41 1.30 -7.43
C ILE A 223 15.20 2.54 -7.88
N GLN A 224 14.86 3.70 -7.35
CA GLN A 224 15.57 4.95 -7.62
C GLN A 224 16.86 5.10 -6.80
N GLY A 225 17.09 4.22 -5.82
CA GLY A 225 18.22 4.32 -4.89
C GLY A 225 18.11 5.56 -4.00
N ALA A 226 16.88 6.02 -3.75
CA ALA A 226 16.62 7.17 -2.90
C ALA A 226 16.80 6.79 -1.42
N PRO A 227 17.39 7.67 -0.60
CA PRO A 227 17.57 7.42 0.84
C PRO A 227 16.25 7.23 1.58
N THR A 228 15.21 7.95 1.18
CA THR A 228 13.85 7.86 1.73
C THR A 228 12.81 7.95 0.62
N VAL A 229 11.54 7.71 0.92
CA VAL A 229 10.45 7.88 -0.05
C VAL A 229 10.30 9.34 -0.51
N PHE A 230 10.80 10.27 0.25
CA PHE A 230 10.67 11.71 0.02
C PHE A 230 11.67 12.28 -1.00
N GLU A 231 12.78 11.58 -1.30
CA GLU A 231 13.74 11.93 -2.35
C GLU A 231 13.44 11.22 -3.69
N THR A 232 12.25 10.67 -3.84
CA THR A 232 11.77 10.09 -5.11
C THR A 232 11.17 11.15 -6.02
N ASP A 233 11.02 10.82 -7.30
CA ASP A 233 10.34 11.66 -8.29
C ASP A 233 8.86 11.96 -7.97
N LEU A 234 8.28 11.27 -6.98
CA LEU A 234 6.94 11.51 -6.46
C LEU A 234 6.88 12.69 -5.47
N PHE A 235 7.91 12.88 -4.66
CA PHE A 235 7.92 13.87 -3.58
C PHE A 235 8.96 14.99 -3.78
N GLU A 236 10.09 14.70 -4.43
CA GLU A 236 11.15 15.70 -4.66
C GLU A 236 10.63 16.99 -5.28
N PRO A 237 9.73 16.99 -6.32
CA PRO A 237 9.20 18.23 -6.89
C PRO A 237 8.35 19.06 -5.92
N ILE A 238 7.73 18.42 -4.91
CA ILE A 238 6.96 19.10 -3.86
C ILE A 238 7.93 19.68 -2.83
N ILE A 239 8.93 18.90 -2.43
CA ILE A 239 9.95 19.28 -1.45
C ILE A 239 10.75 20.49 -1.93
N GLN A 240 11.13 20.52 -3.22
CA GLN A 240 11.85 21.65 -3.81
C GLN A 240 11.07 22.98 -3.73
N LEU A 241 9.73 22.94 -3.69
CA LEU A 241 8.92 24.14 -3.48
C LEU A 241 8.82 24.57 -2.00
N ILE A 242 9.08 23.66 -1.06
CA ILE A 242 9.05 23.94 0.37
C ILE A 242 10.39 24.47 0.85
N SER A 243 11.50 23.90 0.35
CA SER A 243 12.83 24.11 0.90
C SER A 243 13.50 25.36 0.35
N HIS A 244 13.78 26.32 1.24
CA HIS A 244 14.54 27.52 0.87
C HIS A 244 15.92 27.62 1.54
N LYS A 245 16.26 26.82 2.56
CA LYS A 245 17.54 26.97 3.30
C LYS A 245 18.14 25.67 3.82
N ASP A 246 17.77 25.10 4.91
CA ASP A 246 18.53 24.03 5.57
C ASP A 246 17.69 22.75 5.71
N ILE A 247 17.76 21.89 4.66
CA ILE A 247 16.91 20.68 4.60
C ILE A 247 17.27 19.70 5.72
N GLU A 248 18.52 19.57 6.16
CA GLU A 248 18.92 18.56 7.13
C GLU A 248 18.28 18.77 8.51
N ASN A 249 18.27 20.01 9.00
CA ASN A 249 17.66 20.33 10.30
C ASN A 249 16.12 20.41 10.24
N GLU A 250 15.55 20.58 9.06
CA GLU A 250 14.12 20.81 8.82
C GLU A 250 13.42 19.60 8.16
N ALA A 251 14.15 18.52 7.85
CA ALA A 251 13.66 17.37 7.09
C ALA A 251 12.30 16.85 7.59
N ARG A 252 12.13 16.69 8.90
CA ARG A 252 10.85 16.22 9.47
C ARG A 252 9.69 17.16 9.14
N ALA A 253 9.88 18.48 9.23
CA ALA A 253 8.83 19.46 8.95
C ALA A 253 8.47 19.47 7.46
N VAL A 254 9.47 19.40 6.60
CA VAL A 254 9.33 19.33 5.13
C VAL A 254 8.55 18.10 4.71
N ARG A 255 8.93 16.91 5.24
CA ARG A 255 8.25 15.64 4.97
C ARG A 255 6.79 15.67 5.41
N ILE A 256 6.49 16.20 6.60
CA ILE A 256 5.11 16.35 7.08
C ILE A 256 4.29 17.25 6.16
N ILE A 257 4.83 18.36 5.70
CA ILE A 257 4.11 19.25 4.77
C ILE A 257 3.87 18.54 3.44
N ALA A 258 4.87 17.90 2.86
CA ALA A 258 4.78 17.22 1.57
C ALA A 258 3.75 16.08 1.60
N ASP A 259 3.79 15.23 2.62
CA ASP A 259 2.80 14.16 2.82
C ASP A 259 1.38 14.73 3.01
N HIS A 260 1.23 15.66 3.95
CA HIS A 260 -0.08 16.14 4.34
C HIS A 260 -0.78 16.94 3.24
N ILE A 261 -0.03 17.67 2.39
CA ILE A 261 -0.64 18.36 1.25
C ILE A 261 -1.02 17.36 0.14
N SER A 262 -0.22 16.32 -0.10
CA SER A 262 -0.55 15.24 -1.01
C SER A 262 -1.82 14.54 -0.56
N ALA A 263 -1.89 14.08 0.68
CA ALA A 263 -3.05 13.45 1.28
C ALA A 263 -4.31 14.35 1.25
N ALA A 264 -4.17 15.63 1.58
CA ALA A 264 -5.27 16.58 1.56
C ALA A 264 -5.80 16.84 0.14
N THR A 265 -4.92 16.89 -0.86
CA THR A 265 -5.30 17.07 -2.27
C THR A 265 -6.13 15.89 -2.76
N PHE A 266 -5.71 14.66 -2.47
CA PHE A 266 -6.46 13.46 -2.85
C PHE A 266 -7.80 13.32 -2.13
N LEU A 267 -7.87 13.65 -0.82
CA LEU A 267 -9.15 13.68 -0.11
C LEU A 267 -10.12 14.71 -0.71
N ALA A 268 -9.62 15.91 -1.05
CA ALA A 268 -10.44 16.96 -1.66
C ALA A 268 -10.91 16.56 -3.07
N ALA A 269 -10.05 15.91 -3.88
CA ALA A 269 -10.41 15.38 -5.19
C ALA A 269 -11.50 14.29 -5.10
N ASP A 270 -11.49 13.46 -4.05
CA ASP A 270 -12.55 12.48 -3.78
C ASP A 270 -13.79 13.11 -3.09
N GLY A 271 -13.89 14.43 -3.01
CA GLY A 271 -15.09 15.16 -2.56
C GLY A 271 -15.17 15.47 -1.07
N VAL A 272 -14.11 15.21 -0.29
CA VAL A 272 -14.08 15.54 1.14
C VAL A 272 -13.92 17.05 1.34
N LEU A 273 -14.79 17.64 2.14
CA LEU A 273 -14.68 19.02 2.59
C LEU A 273 -14.22 19.09 4.05
N PRO A 274 -13.38 20.08 4.44
CA PRO A 274 -12.94 20.22 5.82
C PRO A 274 -14.13 20.43 6.77
N SER A 275 -14.19 19.60 7.83
CA SER A 275 -15.25 19.70 8.85
C SER A 275 -14.71 19.32 10.23
N ASN A 276 -15.59 19.19 11.23
CA ASN A 276 -15.23 18.74 12.57
C ASN A 276 -15.61 17.27 12.87
N ILE A 277 -16.08 16.53 11.87
CA ILE A 277 -16.49 15.12 11.99
C ILE A 277 -15.95 14.27 10.83
N ALA A 278 -15.84 12.98 11.03
CA ALA A 278 -15.54 11.94 10.02
C ALA A 278 -14.33 12.29 9.12
N GLN A 279 -14.42 12.02 7.82
CA GLN A 279 -13.34 12.28 6.85
C GLN A 279 -12.95 13.76 6.79
N GLY A 280 -13.92 14.67 6.95
CA GLY A 280 -13.67 16.12 6.94
C GLY A 280 -12.83 16.57 8.13
N TYR A 281 -12.92 15.90 9.30
CA TYR A 281 -12.03 16.13 10.43
C TYR A 281 -10.58 15.73 10.10
N ILE A 282 -10.40 14.60 9.41
CA ILE A 282 -9.07 14.15 8.98
C ILE A 282 -8.44 15.18 8.03
N LEU A 283 -9.17 15.58 6.98
CA LEU A 283 -8.69 16.62 6.07
C LEU A 283 -8.32 17.92 6.79
N ARG A 284 -9.18 18.39 7.70
CA ARG A 284 -8.90 19.57 8.52
C ARG A 284 -7.66 19.38 9.40
N ARG A 285 -7.46 18.20 10.00
CA ARG A 285 -6.28 17.86 10.81
C ARG A 285 -5.00 17.96 9.99
N LEU A 286 -4.96 17.38 8.78
CA LEU A 286 -3.79 17.44 7.89
C LEU A 286 -3.45 18.87 7.51
N LEU A 287 -4.43 19.65 7.03
CA LEU A 287 -4.22 21.05 6.66
C LEU A 287 -3.68 21.88 7.85
N ARG A 288 -4.23 21.69 9.06
CA ARG A 288 -3.75 22.39 10.27
C ARG A 288 -2.33 21.99 10.64
N ARG A 289 -1.96 20.70 10.49
CA ARG A 289 -0.59 20.23 10.74
C ARG A 289 0.37 20.84 9.71
N ALA A 290 0.03 20.79 8.42
CA ALA A 290 0.82 21.43 7.37
C ALA A 290 1.03 22.93 7.63
N ILE A 291 -0.03 23.68 7.97
CA ILE A 291 0.07 25.11 8.31
C ILE A 291 0.96 25.34 9.54
N ARG A 292 0.87 24.48 10.56
CA ARG A 292 1.71 24.61 11.75
C ARG A 292 3.19 24.47 11.40
N TYR A 293 3.54 23.44 10.61
CA TYR A 293 4.93 23.23 10.21
C TYR A 293 5.39 24.28 9.18
N GLY A 294 4.51 24.76 8.30
CA GLY A 294 4.80 25.90 7.43
C GLY A 294 5.18 27.17 8.19
N LYS A 295 4.56 27.40 9.36
CA LYS A 295 4.96 28.52 10.25
C LYS A 295 6.32 28.28 10.91
N VAL A 296 6.67 27.02 11.23
CA VAL A 296 8.01 26.67 11.76
C VAL A 296 9.09 26.96 10.73
N LEU A 297 8.80 26.73 9.44
CA LEU A 297 9.71 26.97 8.33
C LEU A 297 9.63 28.39 7.76
N ASP A 298 8.84 29.28 8.36
CA ASP A 298 8.61 30.66 7.92
C ASP A 298 8.14 30.75 6.45
N LEU A 299 7.28 29.81 6.04
CA LEU A 299 6.70 29.81 4.68
C LEU A 299 5.62 30.88 4.51
N ASP A 300 5.44 31.34 3.29
CA ASP A 300 4.40 32.31 2.90
C ASP A 300 2.99 31.85 3.29
N LYS A 301 2.08 32.79 3.59
CA LYS A 301 0.71 32.48 4.04
C LYS A 301 -0.07 31.55 3.11
N ASN A 302 0.20 31.59 1.81
CA ASN A 302 -0.52 30.83 0.78
C ASN A 302 0.26 29.65 0.21
N PHE A 303 1.30 29.16 0.91
CA PHE A 303 2.20 28.10 0.43
C PHE A 303 1.47 26.79 0.06
N LEU A 304 0.32 26.49 0.64
CA LEU A 304 -0.45 25.28 0.33
C LEU A 304 -0.94 25.24 -1.12
N ILE A 305 -1.22 26.41 -1.74
CA ILE A 305 -1.77 26.48 -3.11
C ILE A 305 -0.76 25.95 -4.15
N PRO A 306 0.47 26.49 -4.25
CA PRO A 306 1.43 25.96 -5.21
C PRO A 306 1.81 24.50 -4.93
N LEU A 307 1.82 24.06 -3.68
CA LEU A 307 2.11 22.67 -3.35
C LEU A 307 0.99 21.74 -3.84
N SER A 308 -0.30 22.07 -3.61
CA SER A 308 -1.40 21.26 -4.11
C SER A 308 -1.45 21.24 -5.64
N GLN A 309 -1.14 22.34 -6.31
CA GLN A 309 -0.98 22.38 -7.77
C GLN A 309 0.10 21.44 -8.25
N LYS A 310 1.25 21.37 -7.54
CA LYS A 310 2.32 20.42 -7.87
C LYS A 310 1.89 18.97 -7.71
N VAL A 311 1.15 18.63 -6.66
CA VAL A 311 0.54 17.29 -6.49
C VAL A 311 -0.35 16.96 -7.68
N ILE A 312 -1.23 17.88 -8.10
CA ILE A 312 -2.09 17.69 -9.27
C ILE A 312 -1.25 17.46 -10.54
N GLU A 313 -0.19 18.23 -10.75
CA GLU A 313 0.69 18.05 -11.92
C GLU A 313 1.31 16.66 -11.99
N ILE A 314 1.76 16.12 -10.85
CA ILE A 314 2.38 14.79 -10.74
C ILE A 314 1.37 13.68 -11.07
N TYR A 315 0.14 13.82 -10.59
CA TYR A 315 -0.82 12.70 -10.59
C TYR A 315 -1.93 12.78 -11.65
N LYS A 316 -2.13 13.94 -12.35
CA LYS A 316 -3.25 14.17 -13.29
C LYS A 316 -3.36 13.19 -14.45
N GLU A 317 -2.27 12.54 -14.84
CA GLU A 317 -2.29 11.51 -15.91
C GLU A 317 -2.86 10.18 -15.41
N PHE A 318 -2.81 9.93 -14.10
CA PHE A 318 -3.24 8.67 -13.47
C PHE A 318 -4.63 8.80 -12.82
N TYR A 319 -4.94 10.01 -12.35
CA TYR A 319 -6.19 10.36 -11.67
C TYR A 319 -6.71 11.68 -12.26
N PRO A 320 -7.40 11.61 -13.45
CA PRO A 320 -7.89 12.79 -14.17
C PRO A 320 -9.03 13.51 -13.46
#